data_76b208721cb9f22d2aee6e30eef4f8b1
#
_entry.id   76b208721cb9f22d2aee6e30eef4f8b1
#
_cell.length_a   1.000
_cell.length_b   1.000
_cell.length_c   1.000
_cell.angle_alpha   90.00
_cell.angle_beta   90.00
_cell.angle_gamma   90.00
#
_symmetry.space_group_name_H-M   'P 1'
#
loop_
_entity.id
_entity.type
_entity.pdbx_description
1 polymer ?
#
loop_
_entity_poly.entity_id
_entity_poly.type
_entity_poly.pdbx_seq_one_letter_code
_entity_poly.pdbx_strand_id
1 'polypeptide(L)'
;MQMESQIVQVNIDDIIPNRFQPRLSFDDQGLKELAASIKEHGIIQPLVLRKLGSKYEIIAGERRYKASQMAGLTTVPAVISNIDDNSSAEVALVENIQRRDLTPIEEARSYKNLLDKGYLTQEQLAKKMGISQSAIANKLRLLNLDDEVQQALLEGRISERHARALLSLDSKTAQKEWLNRIITDRMTVRQLDLSLIHI
;
A
#
# COMPACT_ATOMS: atom_id res chain seq x y z
N MET A 1 22.39 18.49 -7.20
CA MET A 1 23.46 18.13 -6.24
C MET A 1 23.06 16.78 -5.67
N GLN A 2 23.64 15.68 -6.19
CA GLN A 2 23.41 14.34 -5.66
C GLN A 2 24.10 14.28 -4.29
N MET A 3 23.33 14.16 -3.20
CA MET A 3 23.90 13.78 -1.91
C MET A 3 24.29 12.30 -2.03
N GLU A 4 25.60 12.02 -2.04
CA GLU A 4 26.12 10.66 -1.88
C GLU A 4 25.61 10.13 -0.54
N SER A 5 24.66 9.22 -0.60
CA SER A 5 24.12 8.55 0.58
C SER A 5 25.20 7.61 1.12
N GLN A 6 25.91 8.03 2.14
CA GLN A 6 26.97 7.25 2.75
C GLN A 6 26.38 6.00 3.42
N ILE A 7 26.86 4.82 3.01
CA ILE A 7 26.47 3.55 3.64
C ILE A 7 27.25 3.43 4.96
N VAL A 8 26.54 3.23 6.05
CA VAL A 8 27.10 3.03 7.39
C VAL A 8 26.69 1.66 7.94
N GLN A 9 27.55 1.09 8.80
CA GLN A 9 27.19 -0.12 9.56
C GLN A 9 26.45 0.28 10.81
N VAL A 10 25.25 -0.27 10.99
CA VAL A 10 24.39 -0.01 12.15
C VAL A 10 24.20 -1.29 12.94
N ASN A 11 24.31 -1.22 14.27
CA ASN A 11 24.06 -2.35 15.14
C ASN A 11 22.58 -2.76 15.05
N ILE A 12 22.34 -4.06 14.89
CA ILE A 12 20.99 -4.59 14.69
C ILE A 12 20.08 -4.35 15.92
N ASP A 13 20.65 -4.29 17.12
CA ASP A 13 19.94 -4.02 18.37
C ASP A 13 19.52 -2.55 18.53
N ASP A 14 20.11 -1.65 17.74
CA ASP A 14 19.75 -0.25 17.69
C ASP A 14 18.66 0.05 16.66
N ILE A 15 18.20 -0.97 15.94
CA ILE A 15 17.18 -0.84 14.90
C ILE A 15 15.82 -1.26 15.44
N ILE A 16 14.82 -0.41 15.23
CA ILE A 16 13.42 -0.69 15.57
C ILE A 16 12.57 -0.80 14.30
N PRO A 17 11.57 -1.70 14.29
CA PRO A 17 10.63 -1.82 13.16
C PRO A 17 9.86 -0.51 12.94
N ASN A 18 9.37 -0.32 11.70
CA ASN A 18 8.54 0.83 11.36
C ASN A 18 7.17 0.74 12.05
N ARG A 19 6.80 1.77 12.79
CA ARG A 19 5.50 1.87 13.49
C ARG A 19 4.31 1.98 12.56
N PHE A 20 4.54 2.36 11.29
CA PHE A 20 3.49 2.62 10.29
C PHE A 20 3.30 1.50 9.27
N GLN A 21 4.11 0.44 9.33
CA GLN A 21 4.00 -0.74 8.45
C GLN A 21 3.88 -2.04 9.25
N PRO A 22 2.74 -2.36 9.85
CA PRO A 22 2.52 -3.70 10.38
C PRO A 22 2.27 -4.66 9.22
N ARG A 23 3.30 -5.22 8.60
CA ARG A 23 3.16 -6.44 7.82
C ARG A 23 2.81 -7.58 8.78
N LEU A 24 1.54 -7.99 8.80
CA LEU A 24 1.01 -9.03 9.69
C LEU A 24 1.37 -10.45 9.24
N SER A 25 1.82 -10.65 8.00
CA SER A 25 2.27 -11.97 7.53
C SER A 25 3.51 -11.84 6.64
N PHE A 26 4.53 -12.59 7.00
CA PHE A 26 5.69 -12.86 6.15
C PHE A 26 5.58 -14.31 5.71
N ASP A 27 5.91 -14.59 4.46
CA ASP A 27 6.17 -15.95 3.99
C ASP A 27 7.43 -16.45 4.70
N ASP A 28 7.23 -17.36 5.67
CA ASP A 28 8.31 -17.90 6.52
C ASP A 28 9.37 -18.64 5.68
N GLN A 29 8.98 -19.31 4.59
CA GLN A 29 9.89 -20.00 3.73
C GLN A 29 10.79 -19.03 2.97
N GLY A 30 10.21 -17.99 2.35
CA GLY A 30 10.97 -16.97 1.64
C GLY A 30 11.84 -16.11 2.56
N LEU A 31 11.51 -16.03 3.86
CA LEU A 31 12.35 -15.36 4.85
C LEU A 31 13.57 -16.19 5.23
N LYS A 32 13.42 -17.52 5.37
CA LYS A 32 14.51 -18.46 5.63
C LYS A 32 15.52 -18.52 4.46
N GLU A 33 15.03 -18.54 3.23
CA GLU A 33 15.87 -18.50 2.03
C GLU A 33 16.68 -17.19 1.97
N LEU A 34 16.04 -16.07 2.25
CA LEU A 34 16.73 -14.78 2.33
C LEU A 34 17.77 -14.75 3.45
N ALA A 35 17.48 -15.32 4.62
CA ALA A 35 18.44 -15.41 5.73
C ALA A 35 19.65 -16.27 5.36
N ALA A 36 19.47 -17.39 4.66
CA ALA A 36 20.56 -18.22 4.16
C ALA A 36 21.44 -17.46 3.16
N SER A 37 20.82 -16.75 2.21
CA SER A 37 21.52 -15.89 1.25
C SER A 37 22.31 -14.76 1.93
N ILE A 38 21.72 -14.11 2.93
CA ILE A 38 22.39 -13.04 3.68
C ILE A 38 23.57 -13.58 4.50
N LYS A 39 23.45 -14.78 5.03
CA LYS A 39 24.55 -15.43 5.77
C LYS A 39 25.75 -15.74 4.87
N GLU A 40 25.49 -16.08 3.61
CA GLU A 40 26.54 -16.45 2.64
C GLU A 40 27.15 -15.22 1.95
N HIS A 41 26.34 -14.28 1.51
CA HIS A 41 26.76 -13.16 0.65
C HIS A 41 26.67 -11.78 1.33
N GLY A 42 26.14 -11.72 2.56
CA GLY A 42 25.82 -10.45 3.22
C GLY A 42 24.61 -9.75 2.62
N ILE A 43 24.39 -8.50 3.05
CA ILE A 43 23.31 -7.66 2.54
C ILE A 43 23.85 -6.85 1.35
N ILE A 44 23.43 -7.20 0.13
CA ILE A 44 23.84 -6.52 -1.10
C ILE A 44 23.23 -5.13 -1.20
N GLN A 45 21.95 -5.00 -0.87
CA GLN A 45 21.24 -3.72 -0.89
C GLN A 45 21.03 -3.21 0.54
N PRO A 46 21.62 -2.07 0.94
CA PRO A 46 21.54 -1.56 2.30
C PRO A 46 20.08 -1.28 2.73
N LEU A 47 19.83 -1.31 4.04
CA LEU A 47 18.59 -0.85 4.64
C LEU A 47 18.50 0.68 4.52
N VAL A 48 17.28 1.22 4.52
CA VAL A 48 17.07 2.65 4.67
C VAL A 48 16.51 2.87 6.08
N LEU A 49 17.25 3.61 6.88
CA LEU A 49 16.94 3.90 8.28
C LEU A 49 16.82 5.40 8.49
N ARG A 50 16.06 5.82 9.50
CA ARG A 50 16.11 7.18 10.02
C ARG A 50 16.52 7.19 11.49
N LYS A 51 17.15 8.27 11.91
CA LYS A 51 17.52 8.44 13.31
C LYS A 51 16.29 8.83 14.13
N LEU A 52 16.06 8.10 15.24
CA LEU A 52 14.99 8.35 16.18
C LEU A 52 15.57 8.36 17.61
N GLY A 53 15.98 9.53 18.08
CA GLY A 53 16.71 9.66 19.33
C GLY A 53 18.04 8.92 19.29
N SER A 54 18.22 7.94 20.19
CA SER A 54 19.41 7.08 20.25
C SER A 54 19.33 5.83 19.36
N LYS A 55 18.19 5.57 18.72
CA LYS A 55 17.96 4.39 17.87
C LYS A 55 17.69 4.77 16.42
N TYR A 56 17.52 3.75 15.59
CA TYR A 56 17.19 3.89 14.17
C TYR A 56 15.89 3.17 13.87
N GLU A 57 14.98 3.79 13.13
CA GLU A 57 13.74 3.18 12.69
C GLU A 57 13.84 2.82 11.20
N ILE A 58 13.29 1.66 10.83
CA ILE A 58 13.32 1.15 9.45
C ILE A 58 12.35 1.96 8.60
N ILE A 59 12.84 2.62 7.54
CA ILE A 59 12.02 3.20 6.47
C ILE A 59 11.74 2.15 5.39
N ALA A 60 12.80 1.44 4.95
CA ALA A 60 12.70 0.38 3.95
C ALA A 60 13.68 -0.76 4.24
N GLY A 61 13.28 -1.99 3.94
CA GLY A 61 14.11 -3.18 4.09
C GLY A 61 13.76 -4.09 5.28
N GLU A 62 12.52 -4.09 5.78
CA GLU A 62 12.11 -4.88 6.94
C GLU A 62 12.34 -6.38 6.78
N ARG A 63 12.11 -6.96 5.57
CA ARG A 63 12.43 -8.37 5.29
C ARG A 63 13.92 -8.66 5.45
N ARG A 64 14.78 -7.76 4.97
CA ARG A 64 16.26 -7.89 5.11
C ARG A 64 16.67 -7.79 6.58
N TYR A 65 16.07 -6.88 7.34
CA TYR A 65 16.30 -6.77 8.78
C TYR A 65 15.96 -8.08 9.52
N LYS A 66 14.75 -8.62 9.32
CA LYS A 66 14.33 -9.88 9.94
C LYS A 66 15.21 -11.06 9.52
N ALA A 67 15.52 -11.16 8.22
CA ALA A 67 16.42 -12.19 7.71
C ALA A 67 17.84 -12.06 8.28
N SER A 68 18.33 -10.84 8.53
CA SER A 68 19.63 -10.60 9.16
C SER A 68 19.67 -11.02 10.62
N GLN A 69 18.58 -10.80 11.36
CA GLN A 69 18.43 -11.33 12.73
C GLN A 69 18.47 -12.87 12.73
N MET A 70 17.75 -13.51 11.79
CA MET A 70 17.77 -14.98 11.65
C MET A 70 19.13 -15.50 11.23
N ALA A 71 19.89 -14.75 10.42
CA ALA A 71 21.25 -15.08 10.01
C ALA A 71 22.29 -14.87 11.11
N GLY A 72 21.93 -14.22 12.25
CA GLY A 72 22.80 -13.98 13.38
C GLY A 72 23.78 -12.83 13.15
N LEU A 73 23.48 -11.88 12.28
CA LEU A 73 24.32 -10.70 12.06
C LEU A 73 24.23 -9.76 13.27
N THR A 74 25.35 -9.12 13.63
CA THR A 74 25.41 -8.09 14.70
C THR A 74 25.23 -6.68 14.12
N THR A 75 25.63 -6.47 12.88
CA THR A 75 25.50 -5.18 12.16
C THR A 75 24.95 -5.38 10.77
N VAL A 76 24.32 -4.34 10.24
CA VAL A 76 23.77 -4.33 8.89
C VAL A 76 24.17 -3.03 8.16
N PRO A 77 24.45 -3.10 6.84
CA PRO A 77 24.70 -1.89 6.06
C PRO A 77 23.39 -1.11 5.90
N ALA A 78 23.44 0.17 6.17
CA ALA A 78 22.30 1.06 6.09
C ALA A 78 22.68 2.44 5.53
N VAL A 79 21.70 3.06 4.90
CA VAL A 79 21.73 4.49 4.53
C VAL A 79 20.88 5.23 5.56
N ILE A 80 21.46 6.23 6.22
CA ILE A 80 20.72 7.07 7.16
C ILE A 80 20.06 8.20 6.40
N SER A 81 18.74 8.22 6.44
CA SER A 81 17.93 9.27 5.82
C SER A 81 17.54 10.30 6.88
N ASN A 82 17.70 11.57 6.56
CA ASN A 82 17.28 12.70 7.39
C ASN A 82 15.80 13.07 7.11
N ILE A 83 14.98 12.06 6.85
CA ILE A 83 13.55 12.24 6.57
C ILE A 83 12.82 12.39 7.92
N ASP A 84 12.00 13.42 8.07
CA ASP A 84 11.15 13.62 9.25
C ASP A 84 10.06 12.54 9.38
N ASP A 85 9.33 12.51 10.50
CA ASP A 85 8.30 11.51 10.78
C ASP A 85 7.24 11.45 9.68
N ASN A 86 6.81 12.61 9.17
CA ASN A 86 5.78 12.71 8.15
C ASN A 86 6.28 12.19 6.80
N SER A 87 7.47 12.61 6.39
CA SER A 87 8.07 12.18 5.13
C SER A 87 8.42 10.68 5.14
N SER A 88 8.82 10.12 6.29
CA SER A 88 9.08 8.68 6.43
C SER A 88 7.81 7.85 6.29
N ALA A 89 6.73 8.29 6.93
CA ALA A 89 5.43 7.64 6.83
C ALA A 89 4.84 7.77 5.41
N GLU A 90 5.03 8.93 4.78
CA GLU A 90 4.64 9.14 3.38
C GLU A 90 5.37 8.17 2.45
N VAL A 91 6.71 8.08 2.53
CA VAL A 91 7.52 7.20 1.69
C VAL A 91 7.09 5.75 1.84
N ALA A 92 6.91 5.28 3.09
CA ALA A 92 6.48 3.91 3.37
C ALA A 92 5.08 3.60 2.80
N LEU A 93 4.14 4.55 2.92
CA LEU A 93 2.79 4.41 2.39
C LEU A 93 2.77 4.44 0.85
N VAL A 94 3.56 5.33 0.23
CA VAL A 94 3.68 5.40 -1.23
C VAL A 94 4.30 4.12 -1.81
N GLU A 95 5.37 3.59 -1.18
CA GLU A 95 5.98 2.31 -1.58
C GLU A 95 4.94 1.18 -1.54
N ASN A 96 4.15 1.11 -0.46
CA ASN A 96 3.12 0.08 -0.32
C ASN A 96 2.04 0.17 -1.40
N ILE A 97 1.67 1.39 -1.83
CA ILE A 97 0.68 1.61 -2.89
C ILE A 97 1.22 1.19 -4.27
N GLN A 98 2.52 1.35 -4.51
CA GLN A 98 3.15 0.96 -5.78
C GLN A 98 3.27 -0.56 -5.98
N ARG A 99 2.78 -1.36 -5.03
CA ARG A 99 2.70 -2.81 -5.20
C ARG A 99 1.67 -3.16 -6.26
N ARG A 100 2.00 -4.14 -7.11
CA ARG A 100 1.17 -4.56 -8.24
C ARG A 100 -0.03 -5.44 -7.86
N ASP A 101 -0.15 -5.83 -6.59
CA ASP A 101 -1.10 -6.82 -6.08
C ASP A 101 -2.24 -6.22 -5.23
N LEU A 102 -2.36 -4.88 -5.17
CA LEU A 102 -3.45 -4.24 -4.45
C LEU A 102 -4.78 -4.31 -5.21
N THR A 103 -5.82 -4.63 -4.48
CA THR A 103 -7.19 -4.51 -5.00
C THR A 103 -7.61 -3.02 -5.10
N PRO A 104 -8.62 -2.68 -5.94
CA PRO A 104 -9.09 -1.29 -6.07
C PRO A 104 -9.52 -0.64 -4.75
N ILE A 105 -10.06 -1.41 -3.81
CA ILE A 105 -10.48 -0.93 -2.48
C ILE A 105 -9.28 -0.70 -1.56
N GLU A 106 -8.29 -1.60 -1.58
CA GLU A 106 -7.05 -1.42 -0.80
C GLU A 106 -6.26 -0.19 -1.27
N GLU A 107 -6.19 0.00 -2.59
CA GLU A 107 -5.58 1.18 -3.20
C GLU A 107 -6.32 2.46 -2.76
N ALA A 108 -7.66 2.46 -2.83
CA ALA A 108 -8.49 3.59 -2.38
C ALA A 108 -8.29 3.92 -0.88
N ARG A 109 -8.23 2.90 -0.02
CA ARG A 109 -7.97 3.06 1.42
C ARG A 109 -6.59 3.65 1.68
N SER A 110 -5.60 3.22 0.92
CA SER A 110 -4.22 3.72 1.03
C SER A 110 -4.13 5.19 0.57
N TYR A 111 -4.81 5.55 -0.52
CA TYR A 111 -4.91 6.95 -0.96
C TYR A 111 -5.60 7.82 0.11
N LYS A 112 -6.73 7.36 0.64
CA LYS A 112 -7.45 8.07 1.70
C LYS A 112 -6.56 8.29 2.93
N ASN A 113 -5.83 7.29 3.36
CA ASN A 113 -4.92 7.39 4.51
C ASN A 113 -3.83 8.46 4.31
N LEU A 114 -3.22 8.55 3.11
CA LEU A 114 -2.24 9.59 2.78
C LEU A 114 -2.84 11.01 2.84
N LEU A 115 -4.06 11.15 2.31
CA LEU A 115 -4.76 12.44 2.27
C LEU A 115 -5.24 12.87 3.66
N ASP A 116 -5.86 11.97 4.43
CA ASP A 116 -6.39 12.25 5.76
C ASP A 116 -5.29 12.63 6.76
N LYS A 117 -4.09 12.08 6.60
CA LYS A 117 -2.92 12.43 7.41
C LYS A 117 -2.24 13.73 6.95
N GLY A 118 -2.70 14.33 5.87
CA GLY A 118 -2.13 15.56 5.33
C GLY A 118 -0.74 15.40 4.73
N TYR A 119 -0.29 14.18 4.44
CA TYR A 119 1.02 13.96 3.83
C TYR A 119 1.08 14.46 2.39
N LEU A 120 -0.02 14.31 1.64
CA LEU A 120 -0.12 14.74 0.25
C LEU A 120 -1.49 15.37 -0.01
N THR A 121 -1.55 16.28 -0.98
CA THR A 121 -2.80 16.68 -1.63
C THR A 121 -3.16 15.66 -2.73
N GLN A 122 -4.43 15.68 -3.20
CA GLN A 122 -4.85 14.80 -4.32
C GLN A 122 -4.02 15.05 -5.58
N GLU A 123 -3.63 16.28 -5.85
CA GLU A 123 -2.78 16.66 -6.99
C GLU A 123 -1.37 16.07 -6.85
N GLN A 124 -0.75 16.21 -5.68
CA GLN A 124 0.57 15.65 -5.40
C GLN A 124 0.57 14.13 -5.48
N LEU A 125 -0.47 13.49 -4.94
CA LEU A 125 -0.65 12.04 -5.03
C LEU A 125 -0.78 11.58 -6.48
N ALA A 126 -1.62 12.25 -7.29
CA ALA A 126 -1.79 11.96 -8.70
C ALA A 126 -0.48 12.05 -9.48
N LYS A 127 0.31 13.11 -9.24
CA LYS A 127 1.63 13.29 -9.83
C LYS A 127 2.60 12.17 -9.43
N LYS A 128 2.63 11.77 -8.15
CA LYS A 128 3.48 10.67 -7.67
C LYS A 128 3.10 9.31 -8.24
N MET A 129 1.81 9.05 -8.42
CA MET A 129 1.31 7.80 -9.00
C MET A 129 1.36 7.78 -10.54
N GLY A 130 1.63 8.91 -11.18
CA GLY A 130 1.64 9.01 -12.65
C GLY A 130 0.25 8.89 -13.28
N ILE A 131 -0.81 9.26 -12.54
CA ILE A 131 -2.21 9.20 -12.99
C ILE A 131 -2.88 10.57 -12.84
N SER A 132 -4.09 10.73 -13.41
CA SER A 132 -4.83 11.99 -13.27
C SER A 132 -5.44 12.16 -11.88
N GLN A 133 -5.64 13.41 -11.44
CA GLN A 133 -6.35 13.70 -10.21
C GLN A 133 -7.79 13.14 -10.21
N SER A 134 -8.45 13.13 -11.37
CA SER A 134 -9.77 12.52 -11.54
C SER A 134 -9.74 10.99 -11.31
N ALA A 135 -8.63 10.31 -11.66
CA ALA A 135 -8.45 8.90 -11.36
C ALA A 135 -8.35 8.64 -9.85
N ILE A 136 -7.59 9.47 -9.11
CA ILE A 136 -7.55 9.43 -7.65
C ILE A 136 -8.94 9.64 -7.05
N ALA A 137 -9.66 10.69 -7.51
CA ALA A 137 -11.01 10.98 -7.01
C ALA A 137 -11.97 9.81 -7.27
N ASN A 138 -11.93 9.18 -8.44
CA ASN A 138 -12.74 8.02 -8.78
C ASN A 138 -12.42 6.80 -7.89
N LYS A 139 -11.15 6.57 -7.58
CA LYS A 139 -10.75 5.52 -6.62
C LYS A 139 -11.31 5.80 -5.23
N LEU A 140 -11.14 7.01 -4.72
CA LEU A 140 -11.66 7.40 -3.39
C LEU A 140 -13.18 7.24 -3.28
N ARG A 141 -13.92 7.52 -4.36
CA ARG A 141 -15.38 7.34 -4.39
C ARG A 141 -15.83 5.90 -4.16
N LEU A 142 -14.99 4.89 -4.48
CA LEU A 142 -15.30 3.48 -4.22
C LEU A 142 -15.53 3.21 -2.72
N LEU A 143 -14.92 3.98 -1.84
CA LEU A 143 -15.11 3.87 -0.38
C LEU A 143 -16.50 4.36 0.08
N ASN A 144 -17.25 5.05 -0.77
CA ASN A 144 -18.62 5.49 -0.50
C ASN A 144 -19.66 4.42 -0.84
N LEU A 145 -19.27 3.32 -1.47
CA LEU A 145 -20.15 2.20 -1.75
C LEU A 145 -20.60 1.51 -0.46
N ASP A 146 -21.68 0.76 -0.55
CA ASP A 146 -22.08 -0.14 0.53
C ASP A 146 -21.01 -1.21 0.81
N ASP A 147 -20.90 -1.65 2.05
CA ASP A 147 -19.87 -2.59 2.48
C ASP A 147 -19.93 -3.93 1.74
N GLU A 148 -21.15 -4.42 1.41
CA GLU A 148 -21.32 -5.65 0.62
C GLU A 148 -20.81 -5.47 -0.82
N VAL A 149 -20.99 -4.27 -1.41
CA VAL A 149 -20.48 -3.94 -2.74
C VAL A 149 -18.95 -3.84 -2.71
N GLN A 150 -18.39 -3.21 -1.67
CA GLN A 150 -16.94 -3.16 -1.48
C GLN A 150 -16.36 -4.57 -1.32
N GLN A 151 -17.02 -5.43 -0.54
CA GLN A 151 -16.58 -6.80 -0.35
C GLN A 151 -16.64 -7.61 -1.65
N ALA A 152 -17.72 -7.47 -2.44
CA ALA A 152 -17.83 -8.11 -3.74
C ALA A 152 -16.74 -7.68 -4.73
N LEU A 153 -16.31 -6.41 -4.65
CA LEU A 153 -15.20 -5.91 -5.43
C LEU A 153 -13.85 -6.47 -4.96
N LEU A 154 -13.62 -6.57 -3.65
CA LEU A 154 -12.44 -7.20 -3.05
C LEU A 154 -12.29 -8.67 -3.46
N GLU A 155 -13.40 -9.40 -3.49
CA GLU A 155 -13.47 -10.82 -3.87
C GLU A 155 -13.43 -11.03 -5.40
N GLY A 156 -13.38 -9.95 -6.19
CA GLY A 156 -13.38 -10.04 -7.65
C GLY A 156 -14.71 -10.52 -8.28
N ARG A 157 -15.82 -10.55 -7.51
CA ARG A 157 -17.15 -10.93 -8.00
C ARG A 157 -17.74 -9.89 -8.96
N ILE A 158 -17.34 -8.63 -8.79
CA ILE A 158 -17.65 -7.54 -9.71
C ILE A 158 -16.38 -6.79 -10.09
N SER A 159 -16.37 -6.12 -11.23
CA SER A 159 -15.26 -5.28 -11.65
C SER A 159 -15.34 -3.87 -11.07
N GLU A 160 -14.23 -3.13 -11.06
CA GLU A 160 -14.20 -1.73 -10.65
C GLU A 160 -15.17 -0.86 -11.47
N ARG A 161 -15.37 -1.20 -12.76
CA ARG A 161 -16.34 -0.49 -13.61
C ARG A 161 -17.78 -0.71 -13.17
N HIS A 162 -18.16 -1.94 -12.77
CA HIS A 162 -19.46 -2.21 -12.15
C HIS A 162 -19.63 -1.41 -10.86
N ALA A 163 -18.63 -1.43 -9.98
CA ALA A 163 -18.66 -0.69 -8.71
C ALA A 163 -18.84 0.82 -8.94
N ARG A 164 -18.15 1.40 -9.94
CA ARG A 164 -18.32 2.82 -10.28
C ARG A 164 -19.72 3.16 -10.80
N ALA A 165 -20.31 2.28 -11.59
CA ALA A 165 -21.68 2.50 -12.07
C ALA A 165 -22.67 2.53 -10.89
N LEU A 166 -22.49 1.67 -9.86
CA LEU A 166 -23.33 1.65 -8.68
C LEU A 166 -23.23 2.92 -7.82
N LEU A 167 -22.18 3.74 -7.97
CA LEU A 167 -22.06 5.04 -7.30
C LEU A 167 -23.10 6.08 -7.77
N SER A 168 -23.78 5.86 -8.90
CA SER A 168 -24.89 6.72 -9.35
C SER A 168 -26.18 6.50 -8.58
N LEU A 169 -26.26 5.41 -7.81
CA LEU A 169 -27.43 5.09 -6.98
C LEU A 169 -27.36 5.81 -5.63
N ASP A 170 -28.42 6.51 -5.28
CA ASP A 170 -28.48 7.37 -4.09
C ASP A 170 -28.60 6.59 -2.78
N SER A 171 -29.04 5.32 -2.82
CA SER A 171 -29.24 4.53 -1.61
C SER A 171 -28.37 3.26 -1.56
N LYS A 172 -27.89 2.95 -0.37
CA LYS A 172 -27.13 1.72 -0.08
C LYS A 172 -27.97 0.47 -0.38
N THR A 173 -29.29 0.54 -0.13
CA THR A 173 -30.21 -0.55 -0.43
C THR A 173 -30.27 -0.80 -1.93
N ALA A 174 -30.44 0.24 -2.74
CA ALA A 174 -30.40 0.10 -4.19
C ALA A 174 -29.09 -0.46 -4.70
N GLN A 175 -27.95 -0.06 -4.12
CA GLN A 175 -26.65 -0.60 -4.47
C GLN A 175 -26.56 -2.11 -4.23
N LYS A 176 -27.11 -2.62 -3.10
CA LYS A 176 -27.17 -4.06 -2.80
C LYS A 176 -28.09 -4.83 -3.75
N GLU A 177 -29.26 -4.28 -4.04
CA GLU A 177 -30.22 -4.90 -4.98
C GLU A 177 -29.58 -5.06 -6.37
N TRP A 178 -28.92 -4.00 -6.84
CA TRP A 178 -28.23 -4.04 -8.12
C TRP A 178 -26.99 -4.93 -8.11
N LEU A 179 -26.24 -5.00 -7.00
CA LEU A 179 -25.15 -5.96 -6.82
C LEU A 179 -25.65 -7.40 -7.04
N ASN A 180 -26.78 -7.76 -6.41
CA ASN A 180 -27.38 -9.08 -6.55
C ASN A 180 -27.76 -9.38 -8.01
N ARG A 181 -28.38 -8.42 -8.70
CA ARG A 181 -28.69 -8.56 -10.14
C ARG A 181 -27.44 -8.75 -10.99
N ILE A 182 -26.39 -7.94 -10.77
CA ILE A 182 -25.11 -8.05 -11.51
C ILE A 182 -24.56 -9.47 -11.39
N ILE A 183 -24.57 -10.04 -10.18
CA ILE A 183 -24.00 -11.36 -9.92
C ILE A 183 -24.90 -12.47 -10.49
N THR A 184 -26.23 -12.41 -10.24
CA THR A 184 -27.18 -13.44 -10.64
C THR A 184 -27.33 -13.51 -12.18
N ASP A 185 -27.45 -12.35 -12.82
CA ASP A 185 -27.70 -12.25 -14.26
C ASP A 185 -26.38 -12.17 -15.06
N ARG A 186 -25.23 -12.18 -14.38
CA ARG A 186 -23.88 -12.02 -14.97
C ARG A 186 -23.82 -10.82 -15.91
N MET A 187 -24.37 -9.68 -15.45
CA MET A 187 -24.48 -8.47 -16.25
C MET A 187 -23.11 -7.95 -16.65
N THR A 188 -22.99 -7.53 -17.90
CA THR A 188 -21.86 -6.74 -18.36
C THR A 188 -22.01 -5.29 -17.89
N VAL A 189 -20.91 -4.53 -17.82
CA VAL A 189 -20.94 -3.10 -17.48
C VAL A 189 -21.89 -2.32 -18.38
N ARG A 190 -21.89 -2.63 -19.68
CA ARG A 190 -22.79 -1.98 -20.66
C ARG A 190 -24.27 -2.23 -20.38
N GLN A 191 -24.63 -3.47 -20.00
CA GLN A 191 -26.01 -3.81 -19.63
C GLN A 191 -26.42 -3.08 -18.34
N LEU A 192 -25.52 -3.00 -17.35
CA LEU A 192 -25.74 -2.25 -16.13
C LEU A 192 -25.98 -0.76 -16.43
N ASP A 193 -25.07 -0.12 -17.18
CA ASP A 193 -25.18 1.29 -17.52
C ASP A 193 -26.52 1.60 -18.23
N LEU A 194 -26.90 0.79 -19.22
CA LEU A 194 -28.19 0.94 -19.92
C LEU A 194 -29.38 0.79 -18.96
N SER A 195 -29.31 -0.13 -18.00
CA SER A 195 -30.38 -0.35 -17.03
C SER A 195 -30.50 0.80 -16.03
N LEU A 196 -29.38 1.44 -15.66
CA LEU A 196 -29.36 2.57 -14.73
C LEU A 196 -29.82 3.89 -15.33
N ILE A 197 -29.71 4.07 -16.68
CA ILE A 197 -30.21 5.27 -17.38
C ILE A 197 -31.76 5.36 -17.35
N HIS A 198 -32.44 4.26 -17.14
CA HIS A 198 -33.91 4.18 -17.15
C HIS A 198 -34.54 4.23 -15.74
N ILE A 199 -33.75 4.54 -14.71
CA ILE A 199 -34.21 4.77 -13.32
C ILE A 199 -34.21 6.25 -13.01
#